data_1e06dd45bda69d6cb89ab7ea158a77c7
#
_entry.id   1e06dd45bda69d6cb89ab7ea158a77c7
#
_cell.length_a   1.000
_cell.length_b   1.000
_cell.length_c   1.000
_cell.angle_alpha   90.00
_cell.angle_beta   90.00
_cell.angle_gamma   90.00
#
_symmetry.space_group_name_H-M   'P 1'
#
loop_
_entity.id
_entity.type
_entity.pdbx_description
1 polymer ?
#
loop_
_entity_poly.entity_id
_entity_poly.type
_entity_poly.pdbx_seq_one_letter_code
_entity_poly.pdbx_strand_id
1 'polypeptide(L)'
;NPTDKRYSFLIGKKVNLPLTDRQIPVIADDHVDETFGTGCVKVTPAHDPNDFAIAQRHNLPQINIMNKDGTMNENTGSFEGLDRFDARRAVVDNLTNQGLLSKVEPHRHSVPYSDRGKVPIEPLLSTQWFIRMEPMAARCKAHLAKGEPSFIPNRWEKVYSDWLTDIRDWCISRQLWWGHRIPVWFVISETEGELKDNTPYVVASSKEDAWMQARNKYGELAEIEQDEDVLDTWFSSGLWPFSTLGWPDETNPDLGKWFPTSALITGFDIIFFWVARMTMMSGTFTGKMPFKDVYIHGLVRDENNKKMSKSAGNGIDPLLLIDRYGADALRFALVREVAGSGQDIRLDFDREKCTSLTVEASRNFANKLWNATRFALMNLPEGISMEIKEIDCKNLQPADYWILSRLERVKSQTSIL
;
A
#
# COMPACT_ATOMS: atom_id res chain seq x y z
N ASN A 1 29.86 -4.54 -17.07
CA ASN A 1 29.34 -5.91 -17.17
C ASN A 1 30.51 -6.91 -17.23
N PRO A 2 30.47 -8.08 -16.53
CA PRO A 2 31.55 -9.09 -16.56
C PRO A 2 31.82 -9.69 -17.94
N THR A 3 30.85 -9.67 -18.85
CA THR A 3 30.99 -10.19 -20.21
C THR A 3 31.58 -9.19 -21.20
N ASP A 4 31.67 -7.90 -20.83
CA ASP A 4 32.17 -6.83 -21.68
C ASP A 4 33.71 -6.87 -21.79
N LYS A 5 34.19 -7.39 -22.90
CA LYS A 5 35.64 -7.55 -23.19
C LYS A 5 36.37 -6.21 -23.34
N ARG A 6 35.66 -5.09 -23.62
CA ARG A 6 36.26 -3.76 -23.80
C ARG A 6 36.94 -3.27 -22.53
N TYR A 7 36.42 -3.62 -21.36
CA TYR A 7 36.84 -3.09 -20.07
C TYR A 7 37.34 -4.17 -19.10
N SER A 8 37.39 -5.42 -19.50
CA SER A 8 37.81 -6.54 -18.63
C SER A 8 39.19 -6.34 -18.01
N PHE A 9 40.13 -5.67 -18.72
CA PHE A 9 41.45 -5.36 -18.22
C PHE A 9 41.52 -4.31 -17.12
N LEU A 10 40.43 -3.57 -16.90
CA LEU A 10 40.29 -2.56 -15.82
C LEU A 10 39.72 -3.14 -14.54
N ILE A 11 39.07 -4.29 -14.56
CA ILE A 11 38.44 -4.90 -13.37
C ILE A 11 39.49 -5.11 -12.30
N GLY A 12 39.17 -4.65 -11.06
CA GLY A 12 40.09 -4.69 -9.93
C GLY A 12 41.06 -3.54 -9.83
N LYS A 13 41.15 -2.68 -10.87
CA LYS A 13 41.98 -1.43 -10.80
C LYS A 13 41.18 -0.31 -10.14
N LYS A 14 41.90 0.76 -9.81
CA LYS A 14 41.31 2.02 -9.30
C LYS A 14 41.44 3.12 -10.33
N VAL A 15 40.44 4.01 -10.39
CA VAL A 15 40.45 5.20 -11.22
C VAL A 15 40.25 6.45 -10.35
N ASN A 16 40.85 7.55 -10.73
CA ASN A 16 40.63 8.82 -10.02
C ASN A 16 39.25 9.36 -10.36
N LEU A 17 38.47 9.73 -9.36
CA LEU A 17 37.19 10.41 -9.54
C LEU A 17 37.47 11.90 -9.77
N PRO A 18 37.15 12.47 -10.96
CA PRO A 18 37.37 13.88 -11.22
C PRO A 18 36.70 14.79 -10.18
N LEU A 19 37.28 15.97 -9.96
CA LEU A 19 36.80 16.99 -9.03
C LEU A 19 36.84 16.56 -7.54
N THR A 20 37.50 15.44 -7.24
CA THR A 20 37.71 14.96 -5.87
C THR A 20 39.10 14.32 -5.74
N ASP A 21 39.59 14.15 -4.51
CA ASP A 21 40.82 13.42 -4.21
C ASP A 21 40.63 11.92 -4.05
N ARG A 22 39.48 11.40 -4.46
CA ARG A 22 39.07 9.98 -4.25
C ARG A 22 39.46 9.11 -5.45
N GLN A 23 39.86 7.89 -5.11
CA GLN A 23 39.95 6.79 -6.06
C GLN A 23 38.82 5.81 -5.87
N ILE A 24 38.20 5.41 -6.97
CA ILE A 24 37.07 4.43 -6.97
C ILE A 24 37.49 3.13 -7.67
N PRO A 25 37.10 1.96 -7.16
CA PRO A 25 37.42 0.67 -7.79
C PRO A 25 36.60 0.45 -9.04
N VAL A 26 37.18 -0.19 -10.01
CA VAL A 26 36.45 -0.75 -11.17
C VAL A 26 36.01 -2.18 -10.82
N ILE A 27 34.71 -2.40 -10.79
CA ILE A 27 34.09 -3.67 -10.45
C ILE A 27 33.33 -4.24 -11.66
N ALA A 28 33.02 -5.53 -11.63
CA ALA A 28 32.15 -6.19 -12.61
C ALA A 28 30.82 -6.54 -11.95
N ASP A 29 29.68 -6.12 -12.54
CA ASP A 29 28.35 -6.42 -12.06
C ASP A 29 27.40 -6.64 -13.24
N ASP A 30 26.53 -7.67 -13.13
CA ASP A 30 25.58 -8.05 -14.18
C ASP A 30 24.48 -6.99 -14.41
N HIS A 31 24.27 -6.10 -13.44
CA HIS A 31 23.32 -4.99 -13.57
C HIS A 31 23.67 -4.03 -14.71
N VAL A 32 24.93 -3.96 -15.12
CA VAL A 32 25.39 -3.03 -16.15
C VAL A 32 25.03 -3.52 -17.54
N ASP A 33 24.23 -2.73 -18.27
CA ASP A 33 23.93 -2.98 -19.69
C ASP A 33 25.11 -2.52 -20.57
N GLU A 34 25.80 -3.46 -21.20
CA GLU A 34 26.97 -3.20 -22.09
C GLU A 34 26.60 -2.46 -23.36
N THR A 35 25.32 -2.43 -23.73
CA THR A 35 24.82 -1.78 -24.95
C THR A 35 24.35 -0.34 -24.70
N PHE A 36 24.15 0.05 -23.45
CA PHE A 36 23.70 1.39 -23.09
C PHE A 36 24.86 2.37 -22.89
N GLY A 37 24.85 3.46 -23.64
CA GLY A 37 25.91 4.50 -23.56
C GLY A 37 27.30 3.94 -23.83
N THR A 38 28.20 4.08 -22.85
CA THR A 38 29.58 3.55 -22.93
C THR A 38 29.68 2.08 -22.48
N GLY A 39 28.65 1.54 -21.83
CA GLY A 39 28.69 0.25 -21.12
C GLY A 39 29.38 0.33 -19.75
N CYS A 40 29.69 1.54 -19.27
CA CYS A 40 30.24 1.80 -17.93
C CYS A 40 29.31 2.66 -17.13
N VAL A 41 29.09 2.32 -15.86
CA VAL A 41 28.23 3.05 -14.92
C VAL A 41 29.09 3.55 -13.75
N LYS A 42 28.93 4.82 -13.36
CA LYS A 42 29.45 5.30 -12.09
C LYS A 42 28.45 5.01 -10.99
N VAL A 43 28.83 4.16 -10.07
CA VAL A 43 27.98 3.74 -8.94
C VAL A 43 28.04 4.77 -7.82
N THR A 44 26.85 5.22 -7.35
CA THR A 44 26.70 6.21 -6.27
C THR A 44 25.76 5.65 -5.19
N PRO A 45 26.28 4.80 -4.29
CA PRO A 45 25.47 3.96 -3.40
C PRO A 45 24.50 4.71 -2.47
N ALA A 46 24.86 5.93 -2.07
CA ALA A 46 24.06 6.70 -1.13
C ALA A 46 22.85 7.42 -1.77
N HIS A 47 22.79 7.49 -3.12
CA HIS A 47 21.82 8.35 -3.83
C HIS A 47 21.06 7.66 -4.96
N ASP A 48 21.20 6.34 -5.10
CA ASP A 48 20.42 5.53 -6.04
C ASP A 48 20.16 4.14 -5.48
N PRO A 49 18.91 3.63 -5.51
CA PRO A 49 18.58 2.30 -4.96
C PRO A 49 19.26 1.12 -5.66
N ASN A 50 19.50 1.22 -6.98
CA ASN A 50 20.20 0.17 -7.72
C ASN A 50 21.67 0.16 -7.38
N ASP A 51 22.29 1.34 -7.29
CA ASP A 51 23.67 1.53 -6.89
C ASP A 51 23.90 1.07 -5.44
N PHE A 52 22.91 1.27 -4.56
CA PHE A 52 22.93 0.73 -3.20
C PHE A 52 22.97 -0.80 -3.19
N ALA A 53 22.15 -1.46 -4.02
CA ALA A 53 22.17 -2.91 -4.14
C ALA A 53 23.50 -3.44 -4.71
N ILE A 54 24.12 -2.74 -5.67
CA ILE A 54 25.46 -3.05 -6.17
C ILE A 54 26.48 -2.89 -5.04
N ALA A 55 26.40 -1.80 -4.28
CA ALA A 55 27.31 -1.56 -3.17
C ALA A 55 27.27 -2.65 -2.10
N GLN A 56 26.07 -3.17 -1.78
CA GLN A 56 25.94 -4.29 -0.84
C GLN A 56 26.62 -5.56 -1.35
N ARG A 57 26.47 -5.90 -2.66
CA ARG A 57 27.10 -7.08 -3.24
C ARG A 57 28.62 -6.99 -3.27
N HIS A 58 29.16 -5.79 -3.46
CA HIS A 58 30.61 -5.53 -3.62
C HIS A 58 31.26 -4.88 -2.41
N ASN A 59 30.52 -4.69 -1.32
CA ASN A 59 30.99 -4.02 -0.08
C ASN A 59 31.62 -2.65 -0.37
N LEU A 60 30.94 -1.83 -1.17
CA LEU A 60 31.41 -0.48 -1.51
C LEU A 60 31.03 0.54 -0.42
N PRO A 61 31.85 1.58 -0.21
CA PRO A 61 31.52 2.64 0.73
C PRO A 61 30.28 3.43 0.27
N GLN A 62 29.43 3.76 1.22
CA GLN A 62 28.23 4.57 0.99
C GLN A 62 28.48 5.99 1.45
N ILE A 63 28.83 6.87 0.52
CA ILE A 63 29.21 8.26 0.81
C ILE A 63 28.01 9.15 0.50
N ASN A 64 27.37 9.67 1.53
CA ASN A 64 26.34 10.69 1.40
C ASN A 64 26.99 12.04 1.06
N ILE A 65 26.50 12.72 0.03
CA ILE A 65 27.02 14.01 -0.44
C ILE A 65 25.98 15.14 -0.32
N MET A 66 24.82 14.90 0.29
CA MET A 66 23.74 15.87 0.34
C MET A 66 23.12 15.95 1.74
N ASN A 67 22.78 17.14 2.17
CA ASN A 67 22.03 17.41 3.38
C ASN A 67 20.52 17.16 3.17
N LYS A 68 19.76 17.07 4.27
CA LYS A 68 18.29 16.85 4.23
C LYS A 68 17.52 17.97 3.51
N ASP A 69 18.08 19.18 3.45
CA ASP A 69 17.52 20.35 2.75
C ASP A 69 17.85 20.38 1.25
N GLY A 70 18.65 19.44 0.76
CA GLY A 70 19.07 19.35 -0.64
C GLY A 70 20.31 20.18 -0.98
N THR A 71 20.99 20.74 -0.01
CA THR A 71 22.31 21.35 -0.20
C THR A 71 23.42 20.30 -0.18
N MET A 72 24.55 20.59 -0.81
CA MET A 72 25.71 19.71 -0.81
C MET A 72 26.42 19.79 0.55
N ASN A 73 26.85 18.64 1.07
CA ASN A 73 27.51 18.55 2.37
C ASN A 73 29.05 18.60 2.27
N GLU A 74 29.76 18.48 3.40
CA GLU A 74 31.19 18.51 3.54
C GLU A 74 31.96 17.49 2.67
N ASN A 75 31.31 16.36 2.29
CA ASN A 75 31.93 15.34 1.44
C ASN A 75 32.09 15.76 -0.03
N THR A 76 31.61 16.95 -0.40
CA THR A 76 31.65 17.49 -1.75
C THR A 76 32.79 18.50 -1.96
N GLY A 77 33.56 18.83 -0.92
CA GLY A 77 34.69 19.75 -0.99
C GLY A 77 34.29 21.14 -1.49
N SER A 78 34.78 21.57 -2.64
CA SER A 78 34.49 22.90 -3.17
C SER A 78 33.04 23.19 -3.54
N PHE A 79 32.17 22.20 -3.51
CA PHE A 79 30.74 22.35 -3.80
C PHE A 79 29.88 22.38 -2.53
N GLU A 80 30.49 22.31 -1.34
CA GLU A 80 29.78 22.38 -0.06
C GLU A 80 28.90 23.63 0.05
N GLY A 81 27.67 23.46 0.56
CA GLY A 81 26.68 24.52 0.76
C GLY A 81 25.93 24.96 -0.50
N LEU A 82 26.30 24.48 -1.69
CA LEU A 82 25.55 24.78 -2.91
C LEU A 82 24.24 24.00 -2.95
N ASP A 83 23.16 24.62 -3.49
CA ASP A 83 21.98 23.88 -3.90
C ASP A 83 22.36 22.81 -4.94
N ARG A 84 21.69 21.65 -4.89
CA ARG A 84 21.99 20.51 -5.77
C ARG A 84 21.93 20.83 -7.27
N PHE A 85 21.09 21.75 -7.70
CA PHE A 85 21.00 22.17 -9.10
C PHE A 85 22.12 23.14 -9.47
N ASP A 86 22.55 23.99 -8.54
CA ASP A 86 23.68 24.86 -8.71
C ASP A 86 24.99 24.05 -8.73
N ALA A 87 25.11 23.08 -7.82
CA ALA A 87 26.22 22.13 -7.81
C ALA A 87 26.32 21.36 -9.13
N ARG A 88 25.19 20.90 -9.70
CA ARG A 88 25.18 20.23 -11.01
C ARG A 88 25.78 21.13 -12.11
N ARG A 89 25.39 22.39 -12.16
CA ARG A 89 25.96 23.36 -13.12
C ARG A 89 27.46 23.55 -12.90
N ALA A 90 27.85 23.77 -11.66
CA ALA A 90 29.26 23.97 -11.32
C ALA A 90 30.13 22.75 -11.65
N VAL A 91 29.63 21.52 -11.44
CA VAL A 91 30.31 20.28 -11.83
C VAL A 91 30.53 20.22 -13.34
N VAL A 92 29.50 20.52 -14.15
CA VAL A 92 29.61 20.54 -15.63
C VAL A 92 30.63 21.56 -16.08
N ASP A 93 30.62 22.77 -15.53
CA ASP A 93 31.57 23.84 -15.86
C ASP A 93 33.01 23.46 -15.50
N ASN A 94 33.22 22.89 -14.33
CA ASN A 94 34.55 22.43 -13.90
C ASN A 94 35.10 21.28 -14.74
N LEU A 95 34.25 20.31 -15.12
CA LEU A 95 34.65 19.23 -16.03
C LEU A 95 35.00 19.77 -17.43
N THR A 96 34.26 20.77 -17.91
CA THR A 96 34.54 21.46 -19.17
C THR A 96 35.88 22.14 -19.12
N ASN A 97 36.14 22.90 -18.05
CA ASN A 97 37.42 23.63 -17.87
C ASN A 97 38.64 22.69 -17.78
N GLN A 98 38.46 21.49 -17.26
CA GLN A 98 39.49 20.46 -17.19
C GLN A 98 39.63 19.63 -18.48
N GLY A 99 38.79 19.85 -19.49
CA GLY A 99 38.78 19.09 -20.74
C GLY A 99 38.29 17.64 -20.58
N LEU A 100 37.57 17.37 -19.50
CA LEU A 100 37.05 16.04 -19.16
C LEU A 100 35.58 15.81 -19.63
N LEU A 101 34.91 16.88 -20.05
CA LEU A 101 33.54 16.78 -20.58
C LEU A 101 33.57 16.43 -22.08
N SER A 102 33.01 15.26 -22.45
CA SER A 102 32.91 14.84 -23.85
C SER A 102 31.75 15.51 -24.56
N LYS A 103 30.52 15.38 -23.99
CA LYS A 103 29.31 15.99 -24.55
C LYS A 103 28.20 16.07 -23.49
N VAL A 104 27.22 16.93 -23.77
CA VAL A 104 25.94 17.00 -23.07
C VAL A 104 24.83 16.70 -24.06
N GLU A 105 23.98 15.75 -23.75
CA GLU A 105 22.86 15.33 -24.60
C GLU A 105 21.54 15.42 -23.84
N PRO A 106 20.44 15.84 -24.51
CA PRO A 106 19.12 15.71 -23.94
C PRO A 106 18.77 14.25 -23.69
N HIS A 107 18.37 13.92 -22.46
CA HIS A 107 17.95 12.58 -22.09
C HIS A 107 16.54 12.59 -21.49
N ARG A 108 15.64 11.83 -22.09
CA ARG A 108 14.27 11.71 -21.61
C ARG A 108 14.15 10.53 -20.65
N HIS A 109 13.80 10.80 -19.40
CA HIS A 109 13.57 9.80 -18.36
C HIS A 109 12.47 10.26 -17.41
N SER A 110 11.95 9.34 -16.59
CA SER A 110 10.97 9.65 -15.55
C SER A 110 11.69 10.11 -14.29
N VAL A 111 11.31 11.27 -13.78
CA VAL A 111 11.78 11.81 -12.51
C VAL A 111 10.65 11.74 -11.50
N PRO A 112 10.83 11.10 -10.33
CA PRO A 112 9.81 11.08 -9.29
C PRO A 112 9.65 12.45 -8.65
N TYR A 113 8.39 12.84 -8.41
CA TYR A 113 8.03 14.08 -7.74
C TYR A 113 7.21 13.81 -6.50
N SER A 114 7.41 14.61 -5.46
CA SER A 114 6.57 14.59 -4.27
C SER A 114 5.14 15.00 -4.61
N ASP A 115 4.15 14.18 -4.24
CA ASP A 115 2.74 14.48 -4.48
C ASP A 115 2.29 15.77 -3.77
N ARG A 116 2.83 16.05 -2.61
CA ARG A 116 2.49 17.24 -1.80
C ARG A 116 3.36 18.43 -2.13
N GLY A 117 4.68 18.26 -2.12
CA GLY A 117 5.64 19.34 -2.33
C GLY A 117 5.82 19.75 -3.79
N LYS A 118 5.41 18.91 -4.75
CA LYS A 118 5.59 19.14 -6.21
C LYS A 118 7.03 19.44 -6.61
N VAL A 119 7.98 18.88 -5.86
CA VAL A 119 9.42 19.00 -6.10
C VAL A 119 10.01 17.62 -6.43
N PRO A 120 11.15 17.56 -7.16
CA PRO A 120 11.83 16.29 -7.39
C PRO A 120 12.23 15.61 -6.10
N ILE A 121 12.10 14.29 -6.07
CA ILE A 121 12.54 13.46 -4.95
C ILE A 121 14.00 13.09 -5.18
N GLU A 122 14.84 13.33 -4.17
CA GLU A 122 16.23 12.94 -4.16
C GLU A 122 16.41 11.75 -3.20
N PRO A 123 16.91 10.60 -3.66
CA PRO A 123 17.23 9.48 -2.78
C PRO A 123 18.34 9.87 -1.78
N LEU A 124 18.11 9.59 -0.51
CA LEU A 124 19.02 9.86 0.59
C LEU A 124 19.01 8.69 1.56
N LEU A 125 20.17 8.21 1.98
CA LEU A 125 20.25 7.20 3.03
C LEU A 125 19.89 7.80 4.38
N SER A 126 19.08 7.08 5.14
CA SER A 126 18.76 7.39 6.52
C SER A 126 18.56 6.09 7.30
N THR A 127 18.94 6.09 8.58
CA THR A 127 18.66 4.98 9.48
C THR A 127 17.15 4.87 9.70
N GLN A 128 16.60 3.68 9.47
CA GLN A 128 15.16 3.43 9.53
C GLN A 128 14.90 2.09 10.21
N TRP A 129 13.71 1.94 10.79
CA TRP A 129 13.23 0.68 11.33
C TRP A 129 12.60 -0.17 10.25
N PHE A 130 13.01 -1.44 10.18
CA PHE A 130 12.48 -2.42 9.23
C PHE A 130 11.96 -3.65 9.93
N ILE A 131 10.89 -4.21 9.38
CA ILE A 131 10.44 -5.56 9.73
C ILE A 131 10.95 -6.50 8.64
N ARG A 132 11.58 -7.60 9.06
CA ARG A 132 11.94 -8.70 8.17
C ARG A 132 10.67 -9.46 7.78
N MET A 133 10.27 -9.32 6.52
CA MET A 133 8.97 -9.77 6.05
C MET A 133 8.94 -11.23 5.60
N GLU A 134 10.05 -11.80 5.17
CA GLU A 134 10.13 -13.17 4.62
C GLU A 134 9.54 -14.24 5.55
N PRO A 135 9.88 -14.32 6.86
CA PRO A 135 9.32 -15.33 7.75
C PRO A 135 7.80 -15.19 7.94
N MET A 136 7.29 -13.95 7.92
CA MET A 136 5.87 -13.67 8.05
C MET A 136 5.12 -14.08 6.77
N ALA A 137 5.69 -13.78 5.61
CA ALA A 137 5.14 -14.17 4.31
C ALA A 137 5.13 -15.71 4.12
N ALA A 138 6.19 -16.40 4.53
CA ALA A 138 6.26 -17.85 4.49
C ALA A 138 5.12 -18.49 5.30
N ARG A 139 4.81 -17.95 6.48
CA ARG A 139 3.68 -18.38 7.32
C ARG A 139 2.34 -18.17 6.62
N CYS A 140 2.13 -16.98 6.03
CA CYS A 140 0.91 -16.69 5.27
C CYS A 140 0.74 -17.64 4.07
N LYS A 141 1.80 -17.95 3.34
CA LYS A 141 1.77 -18.93 2.24
C LYS A 141 1.40 -20.33 2.72
N ALA A 142 1.91 -20.75 3.89
CA ALA A 142 1.54 -22.04 4.48
C ALA A 142 0.05 -22.12 4.87
N HIS A 143 -0.55 -21.02 5.31
CA HIS A 143 -2.00 -20.92 5.57
C HIS A 143 -2.79 -20.89 4.26
N LEU A 144 -2.35 -20.11 3.28
CA LEU A 144 -3.00 -20.01 1.97
C LEU A 144 -3.09 -21.39 1.27
N ALA A 145 -2.05 -22.21 1.39
CA ALA A 145 -2.06 -23.59 0.89
C ALA A 145 -3.13 -24.49 1.54
N LYS A 146 -3.72 -24.06 2.67
CA LYS A 146 -4.86 -24.71 3.33
C LYS A 146 -6.20 -24.03 3.01
N GLY A 147 -6.20 -23.01 2.15
CA GLY A 147 -7.37 -22.21 1.81
C GLY A 147 -7.71 -21.14 2.86
N GLU A 148 -6.72 -20.69 3.64
CA GLU A 148 -6.90 -19.67 4.69
C GLU A 148 -6.01 -18.44 4.45
N PRO A 149 -6.60 -17.25 4.24
CA PRO A 149 -8.02 -16.98 3.99
C PRO A 149 -8.43 -17.36 2.56
N SER A 150 -9.73 -17.57 2.31
CA SER A 150 -10.25 -17.68 0.94
C SER A 150 -10.50 -16.29 0.35
N PHE A 151 -10.24 -16.12 -0.95
CA PHE A 151 -10.46 -14.85 -1.65
C PHE A 151 -11.67 -14.95 -2.58
N ILE A 152 -12.54 -13.96 -2.53
CA ILE A 152 -13.74 -13.87 -3.35
C ILE A 152 -13.71 -12.55 -4.14
N PRO A 153 -13.60 -12.56 -5.48
CA PRO A 153 -13.37 -13.72 -6.37
C PRO A 153 -11.98 -14.34 -6.23
N ASN A 154 -11.88 -15.64 -6.48
CA ASN A 154 -10.67 -16.44 -6.30
C ASN A 154 -9.43 -15.94 -7.08
N ARG A 155 -9.60 -15.20 -8.19
CA ARG A 155 -8.48 -14.61 -8.95
C ARG A 155 -7.51 -13.77 -8.10
N TRP A 156 -7.96 -13.21 -6.99
CA TRP A 156 -7.15 -12.38 -6.09
C TRP A 156 -6.21 -13.18 -5.19
N GLU A 157 -6.47 -14.47 -5.03
CA GLU A 157 -5.57 -15.38 -4.31
C GLU A 157 -4.20 -15.45 -4.97
N LYS A 158 -4.19 -15.57 -6.32
CA LYS A 158 -2.92 -15.57 -7.07
C LYS A 158 -2.17 -14.25 -6.90
N VAL A 159 -2.86 -13.11 -7.00
CA VAL A 159 -2.26 -11.79 -6.84
C VAL A 159 -1.64 -11.62 -5.45
N TYR A 160 -2.35 -12.05 -4.42
CA TYR A 160 -1.85 -12.06 -3.04
C TYR A 160 -0.63 -12.99 -2.88
N SER A 161 -0.68 -14.20 -3.41
CA SER A 161 0.42 -15.18 -3.35
C SER A 161 1.68 -14.71 -4.06
N ASP A 162 1.53 -14.14 -5.26
CA ASP A 162 2.66 -13.62 -6.05
C ASP A 162 3.37 -12.49 -5.28
N TRP A 163 2.60 -11.59 -4.67
CA TRP A 163 3.16 -10.51 -3.86
C TRP A 163 3.92 -11.02 -2.61
N LEU A 164 3.40 -12.04 -1.92
CA LEU A 164 4.09 -12.68 -0.80
C LEU A 164 5.40 -13.37 -1.22
N THR A 165 5.51 -13.73 -2.49
CA THR A 165 6.71 -14.41 -3.01
C THR A 165 7.85 -13.41 -3.25
N ASP A 166 7.55 -12.22 -3.74
CA ASP A 166 8.51 -11.18 -4.05
C ASP A 166 8.60 -10.10 -2.97
N ILE A 167 8.21 -10.44 -1.73
CA ILE A 167 8.11 -9.47 -0.65
C ILE A 167 9.49 -8.95 -0.24
N ARG A 168 9.55 -7.63 -0.01
CA ARG A 168 10.72 -6.94 0.54
C ARG A 168 10.48 -6.56 2.00
N ASP A 169 11.55 -6.35 2.73
CA ASP A 169 11.49 -5.86 4.10
C ASP A 169 10.73 -4.53 4.16
N TRP A 170 9.94 -4.36 5.20
CA TRP A 170 9.03 -3.23 5.36
C TRP A 170 9.62 -2.19 6.29
N CYS A 171 9.95 -1.01 5.73
CA CYS A 171 10.27 0.16 6.53
C CYS A 171 9.01 0.63 7.28
N ILE A 172 9.08 0.64 8.60
CA ILE A 172 7.95 0.99 9.48
C ILE A 172 8.08 2.37 10.13
N SER A 173 9.23 3.01 10.06
CA SER A 173 9.44 4.36 10.59
C SER A 173 9.01 5.44 9.59
N ARG A 174 8.43 6.52 10.10
CA ARG A 174 7.97 7.69 9.34
C ARG A 174 8.36 8.96 10.07
N GLN A 175 8.92 9.91 9.34
CA GLN A 175 9.29 11.26 9.82
C GLN A 175 8.07 12.18 9.72
N LEU A 176 7.07 11.93 10.56
CA LEU A 176 5.81 12.67 10.60
C LEU A 176 5.60 13.30 11.97
N TRP A 177 4.95 14.46 11.99
CA TRP A 177 4.62 15.16 13.23
C TRP A 177 3.55 14.43 14.06
N TRP A 178 2.64 13.71 13.40
CA TRP A 178 1.53 13.02 14.05
C TRP A 178 1.53 11.53 13.74
N GLY A 179 1.40 10.71 14.76
CA GLY A 179 1.33 9.26 14.64
C GLY A 179 1.64 8.55 15.95
N HIS A 180 1.70 7.24 15.93
CA HIS A 180 2.14 6.43 17.06
C HIS A 180 3.66 6.42 17.11
N ARG A 181 4.25 7.07 18.12
CA ARG A 181 5.70 7.09 18.27
C ARG A 181 6.26 5.67 18.42
N ILE A 182 7.41 5.44 17.81
CA ILE A 182 8.11 4.17 17.92
C ILE A 182 8.52 3.97 19.40
N PRO A 183 8.16 2.83 20.02
CA PRO A 183 8.41 2.60 21.46
C PRO A 183 9.85 2.12 21.72
N VAL A 184 10.80 2.76 21.04
CA VAL A 184 12.23 2.50 21.16
C VAL A 184 12.88 3.70 21.84
N TRP A 185 13.80 3.40 22.76
CA TRP A 185 14.55 4.39 23.52
C TRP A 185 16.03 4.08 23.35
N PHE A 186 16.74 4.96 22.66
CA PHE A 186 18.19 4.85 22.46
C PHE A 186 18.94 5.19 23.73
N VAL A 187 20.04 4.47 24.00
CA VAL A 187 20.93 4.76 25.12
C VAL A 187 22.00 5.72 24.64
N ILE A 188 21.77 7.01 24.84
CA ILE A 188 22.59 8.09 24.28
C ILE A 188 23.90 8.31 25.05
N SER A 189 24.01 7.89 26.30
CA SER A 189 25.26 7.88 27.06
C SER A 189 26.37 7.02 26.42
N GLU A 190 26.01 6.13 25.50
CA GLU A 190 26.94 5.25 24.78
C GLU A 190 27.32 5.76 23.37
N THR A 191 26.87 6.97 22.96
CA THR A 191 26.91 7.41 21.56
C THR A 191 27.61 8.73 21.30
N GLU A 192 28.10 9.41 22.33
CA GLU A 192 28.63 10.80 22.19
C GLU A 192 27.64 11.76 21.50
N GLY A 193 26.34 11.45 21.53
CA GLY A 193 25.28 12.28 20.98
C GLY A 193 24.86 11.96 19.54
N GLU A 194 25.52 11.03 18.84
CA GLU A 194 25.14 10.60 17.50
C GLU A 194 24.45 9.22 17.52
N LEU A 195 23.26 9.12 16.90
CA LEU A 195 22.58 7.86 16.67
C LEU A 195 23.14 7.16 15.43
N LYS A 196 23.58 5.91 15.60
CA LYS A 196 24.11 5.04 14.54
C LYS A 196 23.33 3.73 14.49
N ASP A 197 23.50 2.95 13.42
CA ASP A 197 22.82 1.66 13.24
C ASP A 197 23.07 0.66 14.39
N ASN A 198 24.18 0.81 15.11
CA ASN A 198 24.56 -0.02 16.23
C ASN A 198 24.33 0.65 17.60
N THR A 199 23.66 1.80 17.66
CA THR A 199 23.33 2.47 18.92
C THR A 199 22.50 1.53 19.80
N PRO A 200 22.93 1.29 21.06
CA PRO A 200 22.16 0.47 21.98
C PRO A 200 20.77 1.06 22.21
N TYR A 201 19.77 0.19 22.37
CA TYR A 201 18.40 0.60 22.64
C TYR A 201 17.65 -0.37 23.54
N VAL A 202 16.54 0.09 24.10
CA VAL A 202 15.53 -0.68 24.79
C VAL A 202 14.15 -0.43 24.19
N VAL A 203 13.24 -1.37 24.34
CA VAL A 203 11.85 -1.25 23.88
C VAL A 203 10.95 -1.21 25.10
N ALA A 204 10.16 -0.17 25.23
CA ALA A 204 9.29 0.04 26.38
C ALA A 204 8.07 0.88 26.05
N SER A 205 6.97 0.65 26.75
CA SER A 205 5.71 1.39 26.59
C SER A 205 5.71 2.74 27.31
N SER A 206 6.61 2.94 28.28
CA SER A 206 6.77 4.19 29.03
C SER A 206 8.24 4.56 29.20
N LYS A 207 8.50 5.85 29.49
CA LYS A 207 9.84 6.36 29.77
C LYS A 207 10.43 5.73 31.04
N GLU A 208 9.61 5.54 32.04
CA GLU A 208 9.99 4.97 33.33
C GLU A 208 10.48 3.52 33.16
N ASP A 209 9.74 2.72 32.40
CA ASP A 209 10.09 1.34 32.10
C ASP A 209 11.36 1.27 31.23
N ALA A 210 11.45 2.11 30.19
CA ALA A 210 12.64 2.24 29.37
C ALA A 210 13.89 2.56 30.22
N TRP A 211 13.75 3.47 31.16
CA TRP A 211 14.84 3.88 32.04
C TRP A 211 15.30 2.77 32.97
N MET A 212 14.36 2.03 33.55
CA MET A 212 14.70 0.86 34.35
C MET A 212 15.44 -0.20 33.53
N GLN A 213 14.97 -0.49 32.32
CA GLN A 213 15.63 -1.46 31.43
C GLN A 213 17.04 -1.00 31.04
N ALA A 214 17.20 0.27 30.67
CA ALA A 214 18.49 0.83 30.31
C ALA A 214 19.50 0.80 31.46
N ARG A 215 19.11 1.21 32.65
CA ARG A 215 19.99 1.18 33.83
C ARG A 215 20.39 -0.23 34.23
N ASN A 216 19.47 -1.17 34.20
CA ASN A 216 19.78 -2.58 34.48
C ASN A 216 20.78 -3.18 33.48
N LYS A 217 20.76 -2.73 32.22
CA LYS A 217 21.59 -3.32 31.15
C LYS A 217 22.89 -2.56 30.94
N TYR A 218 22.87 -1.21 31.08
CA TYR A 218 23.99 -0.34 30.71
C TYR A 218 24.53 0.48 31.91
N GLY A 219 23.98 0.32 33.11
CA GLY A 219 24.42 0.96 34.34
C GLY A 219 23.61 2.18 34.75
N GLU A 220 23.80 2.59 36.03
CA GLU A 220 22.99 3.65 36.68
C GLU A 220 23.07 5.02 36.00
N LEU A 221 24.14 5.30 35.23
CA LEU A 221 24.33 6.56 34.50
C LEU A 221 23.75 6.54 33.09
N ALA A 222 23.01 5.50 32.72
CA ALA A 222 22.41 5.42 31.40
C ALA A 222 21.41 6.56 31.16
N GLU A 223 21.63 7.31 30.11
CA GLU A 223 20.71 8.32 29.60
C GLU A 223 20.00 7.79 28.36
N ILE A 224 18.71 8.10 28.25
CA ILE A 224 17.86 7.57 27.16
C ILE A 224 17.11 8.69 26.44
N GLU A 225 16.93 8.49 25.14
CA GLU A 225 16.12 9.34 24.28
C GLU A 225 15.18 8.48 23.43
N GLN A 226 13.89 8.84 23.40
CA GLN A 226 12.92 8.13 22.58
C GLN A 226 13.10 8.48 21.12
N ASP A 227 12.98 7.47 20.25
CA ASP A 227 12.94 7.67 18.82
C ASP A 227 11.89 8.74 18.44
N GLU A 228 12.30 9.68 17.58
CA GLU A 228 11.43 10.79 17.14
C GLU A 228 10.41 10.35 16.10
N ASP A 229 10.71 9.25 15.40
CA ASP A 229 9.87 8.73 14.33
C ASP A 229 8.56 8.13 14.87
N VAL A 230 7.58 8.07 13.99
CA VAL A 230 6.30 7.39 14.24
C VAL A 230 6.17 6.14 13.38
N LEU A 231 5.34 5.21 13.82
CA LEU A 231 5.05 4.01 13.07
C LEU A 231 4.25 4.33 11.79
N ASP A 232 4.51 3.58 10.73
CA ASP A 232 3.66 3.55 9.54
C ASP A 232 2.21 3.29 9.92
N THR A 233 1.27 4.04 9.35
CA THR A 233 -0.16 3.86 9.57
C THR A 233 -0.62 2.43 9.36
N TRP A 234 -0.03 1.73 8.39
CA TRP A 234 -0.35 0.33 8.11
C TRP A 234 0.12 -0.64 9.20
N PHE A 235 1.02 -0.22 10.08
CA PHE A 235 1.41 -1.03 11.24
C PHE A 235 0.22 -1.15 12.21
N SER A 236 -0.35 -0.03 12.63
CA SER A 236 -1.53 -0.03 13.50
C SER A 236 -2.73 -0.70 12.83
N SER A 237 -2.93 -0.41 11.53
CA SER A 237 -4.00 -1.02 10.73
C SER A 237 -3.85 -2.54 10.60
N GLY A 238 -2.62 -3.06 10.59
CA GLY A 238 -2.34 -4.49 10.56
C GLY A 238 -2.68 -5.21 11.85
N LEU A 239 -2.68 -4.51 12.98
CA LEU A 239 -3.05 -5.05 14.30
C LEU A 239 -4.58 -5.07 14.52
N TRP A 240 -5.32 -4.30 13.75
CA TRP A 240 -6.74 -4.03 13.96
C TRP A 240 -7.62 -5.28 14.20
N PRO A 241 -7.48 -6.40 13.47
CA PRO A 241 -8.40 -7.55 13.62
C PRO A 241 -8.41 -8.19 15.01
N PHE A 242 -7.37 -8.04 15.78
CA PHE A 242 -7.24 -8.65 17.10
C PHE A 242 -6.99 -7.64 18.22
N SER A 243 -6.33 -6.51 17.96
CA SER A 243 -6.08 -5.49 18.99
C SER A 243 -7.36 -4.84 19.49
N THR A 244 -8.34 -4.60 18.62
CA THR A 244 -9.65 -4.02 19.00
C THR A 244 -10.52 -4.98 19.80
N LEU A 245 -10.18 -6.27 19.82
CA LEU A 245 -10.85 -7.31 20.60
C LEU A 245 -10.14 -7.62 21.92
N GLY A 246 -9.18 -6.78 22.30
CA GLY A 246 -8.50 -6.84 23.58
C GLY A 246 -7.11 -7.48 23.60
N TRP A 247 -6.61 -8.00 22.47
CA TRP A 247 -5.23 -8.48 22.42
C TRP A 247 -4.25 -7.38 22.87
N PRO A 248 -3.22 -7.64 23.66
CA PRO A 248 -2.62 -8.96 23.98
C PRO A 248 -3.24 -9.70 25.17
N ASP A 249 -4.32 -9.23 25.78
CA ASP A 249 -5.02 -9.97 26.82
C ASP A 249 -5.80 -11.15 26.19
N GLU A 250 -5.18 -12.34 26.20
CA GLU A 250 -5.78 -13.56 25.66
C GLU A 250 -7.01 -14.04 26.46
N THR A 251 -7.24 -13.48 27.65
CA THR A 251 -8.40 -13.81 28.50
C THR A 251 -9.64 -12.99 28.16
N ASN A 252 -9.49 -11.96 27.29
CA ASN A 252 -10.60 -11.12 26.89
C ASN A 252 -11.69 -11.92 26.17
N PRO A 253 -12.95 -11.89 26.65
CA PRO A 253 -14.02 -12.71 26.08
C PRO A 253 -14.35 -12.36 24.62
N ASP A 254 -14.15 -11.10 24.21
CA ASP A 254 -14.40 -10.67 22.83
C ASP A 254 -13.37 -11.25 21.87
N LEU A 255 -12.10 -11.35 22.29
CA LEU A 255 -11.07 -12.02 21.50
C LEU A 255 -11.41 -13.49 21.27
N GLY A 256 -11.80 -14.21 22.33
CA GLY A 256 -12.17 -15.61 22.24
C GLY A 256 -13.43 -15.87 21.39
N LYS A 257 -14.37 -14.92 21.35
CA LYS A 257 -15.65 -15.05 20.66
C LYS A 257 -15.62 -14.61 19.21
N TRP A 258 -14.92 -13.52 18.91
CA TRP A 258 -15.02 -12.84 17.61
C TRP A 258 -13.78 -12.96 16.73
N PHE A 259 -12.68 -13.48 17.26
CA PHE A 259 -11.45 -13.68 16.49
C PHE A 259 -11.15 -15.18 16.29
N PRO A 260 -10.86 -15.65 15.06
CA PRO A 260 -10.86 -14.91 13.78
C PRO A 260 -12.26 -14.49 13.35
N THR A 261 -12.35 -13.35 12.61
CA THR A 261 -13.62 -12.89 12.07
C THR A 261 -14.05 -13.68 10.84
N SER A 262 -15.36 -13.68 10.51
CA SER A 262 -15.90 -14.47 9.40
C SER A 262 -15.47 -13.91 8.05
N ALA A 263 -15.53 -12.60 7.85
CA ALA A 263 -15.27 -11.97 6.56
C ALA A 263 -14.64 -10.59 6.69
N LEU A 264 -13.76 -10.27 5.74
CA LEU A 264 -13.28 -8.94 5.44
C LEU A 264 -13.81 -8.52 4.07
N ILE A 265 -14.34 -7.29 3.96
CA ILE A 265 -14.76 -6.71 2.69
C ILE A 265 -13.88 -5.49 2.42
N THR A 266 -13.18 -5.47 1.28
CA THR A 266 -12.22 -4.40 0.97
C THR A 266 -12.03 -4.21 -0.54
N GLY A 267 -11.47 -3.07 -0.93
CA GLY A 267 -11.03 -2.81 -2.29
C GLY A 267 -9.74 -3.55 -2.65
N PHE A 268 -9.57 -3.84 -3.92
CA PHE A 268 -8.38 -4.53 -4.42
C PHE A 268 -7.10 -3.69 -4.26
N ASP A 269 -7.21 -2.38 -4.23
CA ASP A 269 -6.08 -1.44 -4.18
C ASP A 269 -5.32 -1.45 -2.85
N ILE A 270 -5.91 -2.04 -1.80
CA ILE A 270 -5.26 -2.17 -0.49
C ILE A 270 -5.02 -3.62 -0.06
N ILE A 271 -5.06 -4.58 -0.98
CA ILE A 271 -4.73 -5.98 -0.67
C ILE A 271 -3.32 -6.06 -0.05
N PHE A 272 -2.33 -5.39 -0.65
CA PHE A 272 -0.94 -5.44 -0.18
C PHE A 272 -0.69 -4.61 1.07
N PHE A 273 -1.37 -3.47 1.18
CA PHE A 273 -1.17 -2.55 2.29
C PHE A 273 -1.94 -2.97 3.54
N TRP A 274 -3.12 -3.55 3.38
CA TRP A 274 -4.00 -3.85 4.49
C TRP A 274 -4.21 -5.34 4.71
N VAL A 275 -4.75 -6.07 3.73
CA VAL A 275 -5.03 -7.50 3.88
C VAL A 275 -3.76 -8.28 4.23
N ALA A 276 -2.70 -8.09 3.44
CA ALA A 276 -1.43 -8.78 3.65
C ALA A 276 -0.79 -8.41 5.00
N ARG A 277 -0.87 -7.12 5.43
CA ARG A 277 -0.35 -6.70 6.73
C ARG A 277 -1.12 -7.35 7.88
N MET A 278 -2.45 -7.38 7.80
CA MET A 278 -3.27 -8.04 8.82
C MET A 278 -3.00 -9.54 8.92
N THR A 279 -2.91 -10.24 7.79
CA THR A 279 -2.63 -11.68 7.78
C THR A 279 -1.24 -12.01 8.33
N MET A 280 -0.22 -11.23 7.95
CA MET A 280 1.14 -11.43 8.44
C MET A 280 1.27 -11.16 9.94
N MET A 281 0.72 -10.05 10.42
CA MET A 281 0.76 -9.71 11.85
C MET A 281 -0.06 -10.69 12.68
N SER A 282 -1.28 -11.02 12.25
CA SER A 282 -2.12 -11.99 12.92
C SER A 282 -1.45 -13.37 13.00
N GLY A 283 -0.95 -13.88 11.87
CA GLY A 283 -0.23 -15.14 11.83
C GLY A 283 1.01 -15.16 12.74
N THR A 284 1.65 -14.01 12.94
CA THR A 284 2.84 -13.89 13.77
C THR A 284 2.50 -13.79 15.25
N PHE A 285 1.53 -12.96 15.62
CA PHE A 285 1.22 -12.68 17.03
C PHE A 285 0.22 -13.66 17.64
N THR A 286 -0.68 -14.22 16.84
CA THR A 286 -1.75 -15.11 17.34
C THR A 286 -1.68 -16.53 16.80
N GLY A 287 -0.83 -16.78 15.81
CA GLY A 287 -0.75 -18.07 15.11
C GLY A 287 -1.92 -18.38 14.18
N LYS A 288 -2.89 -17.45 14.01
CA LYS A 288 -4.13 -17.64 13.23
C LYS A 288 -4.25 -16.61 12.13
N MET A 289 -4.93 -16.97 11.04
CA MET A 289 -5.36 -15.99 10.06
C MET A 289 -6.53 -15.16 10.60
N PRO A 290 -6.60 -13.85 10.30
CA PRO A 290 -7.56 -12.96 10.95
C PRO A 290 -8.98 -13.09 10.41
N PHE A 291 -9.15 -13.63 9.19
CA PHE A 291 -10.44 -13.77 8.49
C PHE A 291 -10.56 -15.15 7.86
N LYS A 292 -11.78 -15.66 7.75
CA LYS A 292 -12.08 -16.84 6.95
C LYS A 292 -12.12 -16.47 5.47
N ASP A 293 -12.92 -15.45 5.12
CA ASP A 293 -13.14 -15.03 3.75
C ASP A 293 -12.74 -13.56 3.54
N VAL A 294 -12.13 -13.24 2.38
CA VAL A 294 -11.78 -11.88 1.96
C VAL A 294 -12.52 -11.55 0.66
N TYR A 295 -13.54 -10.70 0.77
CA TYR A 295 -14.30 -10.21 -0.38
C TYR A 295 -13.63 -8.96 -0.96
N ILE A 296 -13.24 -9.06 -2.21
CA ILE A 296 -12.57 -7.96 -2.92
C ILE A 296 -13.55 -7.33 -3.89
N HIS A 297 -13.84 -6.05 -3.68
CA HIS A 297 -14.68 -5.26 -4.57
C HIS A 297 -13.87 -4.28 -5.42
N GLY A 298 -14.48 -3.80 -6.52
CA GLY A 298 -13.95 -2.73 -7.34
C GLY A 298 -14.12 -1.35 -6.69
N LEU A 299 -13.45 -0.35 -7.24
CA LEU A 299 -13.55 1.04 -6.79
C LEU A 299 -14.61 1.79 -7.59
N VAL A 300 -15.26 2.77 -6.94
CA VAL A 300 -16.05 3.77 -7.64
C VAL A 300 -15.11 4.84 -8.20
N ARG A 301 -15.18 5.04 -9.52
CA ARG A 301 -14.37 6.01 -10.26
C ARG A 301 -15.25 7.19 -10.68
N ASP A 302 -14.62 8.33 -10.93
CA ASP A 302 -15.31 9.51 -11.43
C ASP A 302 -15.85 9.35 -12.87
N GLU A 303 -16.52 10.35 -13.35
CA GLU A 303 -17.09 10.41 -14.71
C GLU A 303 -16.05 10.24 -15.83
N ASN A 304 -14.78 10.52 -15.56
CA ASN A 304 -13.64 10.35 -16.46
C ASN A 304 -12.90 9.02 -16.25
N ASN A 305 -13.46 8.09 -15.46
CA ASN A 305 -12.86 6.82 -15.11
C ASN A 305 -11.55 6.95 -14.31
N LYS A 306 -11.34 8.06 -13.60
CA LYS A 306 -10.20 8.28 -12.72
C LYS A 306 -10.54 7.87 -11.30
N LYS A 307 -9.53 7.34 -10.58
CA LYS A 307 -9.66 7.06 -9.14
C LYS A 307 -9.96 8.36 -8.40
N MET A 308 -11.00 8.36 -7.57
CA MET A 308 -11.35 9.51 -6.73
C MET A 308 -10.34 9.67 -5.60
N SER A 309 -9.89 10.90 -5.36
CA SER A 309 -9.00 11.24 -4.25
C SER A 309 -9.27 12.66 -3.74
N LYS A 310 -8.97 12.89 -2.46
CA LYS A 310 -9.09 14.23 -1.85
C LYS A 310 -8.17 15.24 -2.53
N SER A 311 -6.97 14.83 -2.91
CA SER A 311 -5.98 15.69 -3.57
C SER A 311 -6.36 16.07 -4.99
N ALA A 312 -7.08 15.22 -5.71
CA ALA A 312 -7.58 15.51 -7.06
C ALA A 312 -8.88 16.31 -7.06
N GLY A 313 -9.57 16.42 -5.93
CA GLY A 313 -10.84 17.14 -5.81
C GLY A 313 -11.98 16.56 -6.66
N ASN A 314 -11.82 15.32 -7.14
CA ASN A 314 -12.77 14.67 -8.03
C ASN A 314 -13.75 13.72 -7.31
N GLY A 315 -13.83 13.78 -5.98
CA GLY A 315 -14.81 13.04 -5.21
C GLY A 315 -16.25 13.40 -5.61
N ILE A 316 -17.13 12.42 -5.57
CA ILE A 316 -18.58 12.60 -5.75
C ILE A 316 -19.21 12.38 -4.38
N ASP A 317 -19.87 13.41 -3.85
CA ASP A 317 -20.58 13.29 -2.58
C ASP A 317 -21.83 12.43 -2.76
N PRO A 318 -21.91 11.26 -2.11
CA PRO A 318 -23.09 10.39 -2.22
C PRO A 318 -24.37 11.05 -1.72
N LEU A 319 -24.29 12.02 -0.79
CA LEU A 319 -25.45 12.70 -0.25
C LEU A 319 -26.19 13.51 -1.33
N LEU A 320 -25.47 14.11 -2.28
CA LEU A 320 -26.10 14.83 -3.41
C LEU A 320 -26.99 13.90 -4.25
N LEU A 321 -26.55 12.66 -4.45
CA LEU A 321 -27.32 11.65 -5.20
C LEU A 321 -28.47 11.07 -4.35
N ILE A 322 -28.25 10.89 -3.06
CA ILE A 322 -29.29 10.43 -2.11
C ILE A 322 -30.43 11.45 -2.02
N ASP A 323 -30.11 12.73 -1.86
CA ASP A 323 -31.11 13.81 -1.77
C ASP A 323 -31.96 13.90 -3.06
N ARG A 324 -31.34 13.64 -4.20
CA ARG A 324 -32.01 13.75 -5.49
C ARG A 324 -32.79 12.53 -5.90
N TYR A 325 -32.27 11.33 -5.65
CA TYR A 325 -32.80 10.07 -6.16
C TYR A 325 -33.29 9.10 -5.10
N GLY A 326 -32.95 9.33 -3.85
CA GLY A 326 -33.16 8.42 -2.72
C GLY A 326 -32.03 7.42 -2.49
N ALA A 327 -31.88 6.99 -1.26
CA ALA A 327 -30.83 6.06 -0.85
C ALA A 327 -30.94 4.69 -1.56
N ASP A 328 -32.16 4.21 -1.77
CA ASP A 328 -32.41 2.94 -2.44
C ASP A 328 -31.89 2.94 -3.88
N ALA A 329 -32.10 4.03 -4.59
CA ALA A 329 -31.64 4.20 -5.97
C ALA A 329 -30.12 4.13 -6.08
N LEU A 330 -29.41 4.87 -5.24
CA LEU A 330 -27.95 4.86 -5.22
C LEU A 330 -27.40 3.49 -4.83
N ARG A 331 -27.90 2.89 -3.77
CA ARG A 331 -27.48 1.56 -3.30
C ARG A 331 -27.72 0.49 -4.36
N PHE A 332 -28.91 0.48 -4.97
CA PHE A 332 -29.22 -0.47 -6.03
C PHE A 332 -28.34 -0.29 -7.26
N ALA A 333 -28.05 0.98 -7.66
CA ALA A 333 -27.15 1.28 -8.76
C ALA A 333 -25.76 0.69 -8.53
N LEU A 334 -25.17 0.95 -7.35
CA LEU A 334 -23.82 0.47 -7.02
C LEU A 334 -23.77 -1.06 -6.97
N VAL A 335 -24.74 -1.72 -6.29
CA VAL A 335 -24.76 -3.18 -6.20
C VAL A 335 -24.94 -3.83 -7.57
N ARG A 336 -25.80 -3.29 -8.42
CA ARG A 336 -26.02 -3.80 -9.78
C ARG A 336 -24.77 -3.73 -10.64
N GLU A 337 -24.02 -2.64 -10.56
CA GLU A 337 -22.79 -2.47 -11.35
C GLU A 337 -21.63 -3.37 -10.83
N VAL A 338 -21.63 -3.71 -9.55
CA VAL A 338 -20.62 -4.63 -8.94
C VAL A 338 -20.96 -6.09 -9.19
N ALA A 339 -22.25 -6.43 -9.34
CA ALA A 339 -22.70 -7.81 -9.41
C ALA A 339 -22.01 -8.59 -10.54
N GLY A 340 -21.26 -9.61 -10.17
CA GLY A 340 -20.61 -10.57 -11.07
C GLY A 340 -19.27 -10.14 -11.66
N SER A 341 -18.81 -8.90 -11.51
CA SER A 341 -17.58 -8.44 -12.18
C SER A 341 -16.38 -8.24 -11.25
N GLY A 342 -16.60 -7.76 -10.03
CA GLY A 342 -15.50 -7.27 -9.17
C GLY A 342 -14.61 -6.24 -9.87
N GLN A 343 -15.15 -5.53 -10.86
CA GLN A 343 -14.49 -4.48 -11.63
C GLN A 343 -14.80 -3.11 -11.02
N ASP A 344 -14.01 -2.12 -11.41
CA ASP A 344 -14.29 -0.73 -11.05
C ASP A 344 -15.59 -0.24 -11.66
N ILE A 345 -16.31 0.57 -10.89
CA ILE A 345 -17.56 1.20 -11.31
C ILE A 345 -17.25 2.63 -11.76
N ARG A 346 -17.50 2.94 -13.01
CA ARG A 346 -17.50 4.31 -13.46
C ARG A 346 -18.87 4.95 -13.16
N LEU A 347 -18.91 5.94 -12.27
CA LEU A 347 -20.13 6.68 -11.99
C LEU A 347 -20.27 7.86 -12.96
N ASP A 348 -21.32 7.84 -13.77
CA ASP A 348 -21.67 8.88 -14.75
C ASP A 348 -22.27 10.13 -14.05
N PHE A 349 -21.43 10.95 -13.44
CA PHE A 349 -21.86 12.11 -12.66
C PHE A 349 -21.69 13.42 -13.44
N ASP A 350 -22.80 14.10 -13.72
CA ASP A 350 -22.80 15.48 -14.24
C ASP A 350 -22.63 16.44 -13.05
N ARG A 351 -21.47 17.10 -12.95
CA ARG A 351 -21.10 17.96 -11.83
C ARG A 351 -21.88 19.27 -11.79
N GLU A 352 -22.31 19.79 -12.95
CA GLU A 352 -23.08 21.05 -13.04
C GLU A 352 -24.52 20.82 -12.57
N LYS A 353 -25.12 19.73 -13.01
CA LYS A 353 -26.53 19.39 -12.70
C LYS A 353 -26.69 18.53 -11.46
N CYS A 354 -25.60 18.01 -10.91
CA CYS A 354 -25.61 17.00 -9.84
C CYS A 354 -26.50 15.80 -10.18
N THR A 355 -26.36 15.23 -11.41
CA THR A 355 -27.18 14.13 -11.89
C THR A 355 -26.34 12.92 -12.30
N SER A 356 -26.97 11.71 -12.26
CA SER A 356 -26.42 10.47 -12.77
C SER A 356 -27.51 9.67 -13.46
N LEU A 357 -27.31 9.33 -14.73
CA LEU A 357 -28.27 8.53 -15.49
C LEU A 357 -28.40 7.09 -14.93
N THR A 358 -27.28 6.51 -14.45
CA THR A 358 -27.26 5.19 -13.83
C THR A 358 -28.09 5.15 -12.55
N VAL A 359 -27.98 6.16 -11.70
CA VAL A 359 -28.76 6.26 -10.45
C VAL A 359 -30.23 6.59 -10.76
N GLU A 360 -30.49 7.43 -11.75
CA GLU A 360 -31.85 7.75 -12.20
C GLU A 360 -32.58 6.51 -12.74
N ALA A 361 -31.93 5.71 -13.58
CA ALA A 361 -32.47 4.44 -14.07
C ALA A 361 -32.79 3.48 -12.92
N SER A 362 -31.95 3.44 -11.90
CA SER A 362 -32.16 2.64 -10.71
C SER A 362 -33.35 3.11 -9.87
N ARG A 363 -33.54 4.43 -9.71
CA ARG A 363 -34.75 5.02 -9.11
C ARG A 363 -36.00 4.62 -9.88
N ASN A 364 -35.94 4.73 -11.20
CA ASN A 364 -37.09 4.40 -12.06
C ASN A 364 -37.47 2.92 -11.95
N PHE A 365 -36.47 2.03 -11.83
CA PHE A 365 -36.71 0.60 -11.57
C PHE A 365 -37.34 0.36 -10.19
N ALA A 366 -36.85 0.98 -9.12
CA ALA A 366 -37.42 0.90 -7.79
C ALA A 366 -38.88 1.40 -7.77
N ASN A 367 -39.19 2.52 -8.43
CA ASN A 367 -40.53 3.04 -8.59
C ASN A 367 -41.44 2.10 -9.38
N LYS A 368 -40.93 1.45 -10.43
CA LYS A 368 -41.69 0.44 -11.20
C LYS A 368 -42.07 -0.73 -10.30
N LEU A 369 -41.13 -1.23 -9.51
CA LEU A 369 -41.41 -2.35 -8.57
C LEU A 369 -42.46 -1.94 -7.52
N TRP A 370 -42.27 -0.76 -6.91
CA TRP A 370 -43.23 -0.22 -5.95
C TRP A 370 -44.66 -0.08 -6.53
N ASN A 371 -44.76 0.54 -7.71
CA ASN A 371 -46.06 0.76 -8.34
C ASN A 371 -46.74 -0.57 -8.78
N ALA A 372 -45.96 -1.55 -9.25
CA ALA A 372 -46.49 -2.86 -9.59
C ALA A 372 -47.02 -3.57 -8.33
N THR A 373 -46.27 -3.53 -7.23
CA THR A 373 -46.71 -4.11 -5.94
C THR A 373 -47.95 -3.40 -5.40
N ARG A 374 -47.94 -2.06 -5.42
CA ARG A 374 -49.10 -1.25 -4.99
C ARG A 374 -50.34 -1.57 -5.83
N PHE A 375 -50.20 -1.67 -7.13
CA PHE A 375 -51.30 -2.05 -8.02
C PHE A 375 -51.85 -3.44 -7.68
N ALA A 376 -50.97 -4.42 -7.46
CA ALA A 376 -51.38 -5.75 -7.06
C ALA A 376 -52.17 -5.73 -5.73
N LEU A 377 -51.64 -5.05 -4.70
CA LEU A 377 -52.27 -4.92 -3.39
C LEU A 377 -53.65 -4.23 -3.46
N MET A 378 -53.77 -3.19 -4.28
CA MET A 378 -55.07 -2.47 -4.46
C MET A 378 -56.15 -3.32 -5.13
N ASN A 379 -55.76 -4.37 -5.87
CA ASN A 379 -56.69 -5.27 -6.55
C ASN A 379 -56.92 -6.60 -5.83
N LEU A 380 -56.32 -6.76 -4.62
CA LEU A 380 -56.64 -7.92 -3.79
C LEU A 380 -58.02 -7.77 -3.17
N PRO A 381 -58.82 -8.87 -3.10
CA PRO A 381 -60.09 -8.86 -2.38
C PRO A 381 -59.93 -8.52 -0.91
N GLU A 382 -60.91 -7.82 -0.32
CA GLU A 382 -60.90 -7.54 1.13
C GLU A 382 -60.91 -8.85 1.93
N GLY A 383 -60.06 -8.90 2.97
CA GLY A 383 -59.97 -10.06 3.87
C GLY A 383 -59.17 -11.25 3.35
N ILE A 384 -58.44 -11.11 2.21
CA ILE A 384 -57.57 -12.18 1.73
C ILE A 384 -56.40 -12.41 2.73
N SER A 385 -56.18 -13.67 3.08
CA SER A 385 -55.03 -14.07 3.88
C SER A 385 -53.77 -13.96 3.03
N MET A 386 -52.73 -13.32 3.57
CA MET A 386 -51.38 -13.28 2.95
C MET A 386 -50.61 -14.58 3.18
N GLU A 387 -51.18 -15.55 3.86
CA GLU A 387 -50.58 -16.89 3.98
C GLU A 387 -50.64 -17.61 2.64
N ILE A 388 -49.49 -18.11 2.20
CA ILE A 388 -49.38 -18.94 0.99
C ILE A 388 -50.04 -20.30 1.30
N LYS A 389 -51.28 -20.48 0.84
CA LYS A 389 -51.96 -21.78 0.85
C LYS A 389 -51.59 -22.56 -0.41
N GLU A 390 -51.72 -23.88 -0.36
CA GLU A 390 -51.59 -24.71 -1.57
C GLU A 390 -52.51 -24.17 -2.68
N ILE A 391 -51.92 -23.97 -3.86
CA ILE A 391 -52.68 -23.48 -5.02
C ILE A 391 -53.48 -24.66 -5.60
N ASP A 392 -54.79 -24.53 -5.62
CA ASP A 392 -55.65 -25.49 -6.32
C ASP A 392 -55.45 -25.34 -7.84
N CYS A 393 -54.67 -26.24 -8.40
CA CYS A 393 -54.32 -26.22 -9.82
C CYS A 393 -55.50 -26.51 -10.76
N LYS A 394 -56.65 -27.01 -10.26
CA LYS A 394 -57.76 -27.44 -11.11
C LYS A 394 -58.46 -26.28 -11.84
N ASN A 395 -58.39 -25.08 -11.29
CA ASN A 395 -59.06 -23.89 -11.80
C ASN A 395 -58.14 -22.89 -12.47
N LEU A 396 -56.86 -23.22 -12.65
CA LEU A 396 -55.88 -22.33 -13.24
C LEU A 396 -56.04 -22.23 -14.75
N GLN A 397 -55.90 -21.01 -15.30
CA GLN A 397 -55.82 -20.76 -16.72
C GLN A 397 -54.36 -20.96 -17.25
N PRO A 398 -54.18 -21.14 -18.55
CA PRO A 398 -52.84 -21.29 -19.12
C PRO A 398 -51.85 -20.17 -18.73
N ALA A 399 -52.32 -18.94 -18.56
CA ALA A 399 -51.50 -17.80 -18.11
C ALA A 399 -51.01 -17.97 -16.67
N ASP A 400 -51.86 -18.57 -15.79
CA ASP A 400 -51.51 -18.82 -14.39
C ASP A 400 -50.44 -19.90 -14.29
N TYR A 401 -50.57 -21.00 -15.05
CA TYR A 401 -49.50 -22.01 -15.13
C TYR A 401 -48.21 -21.45 -15.66
N TRP A 402 -48.27 -20.58 -16.66
CA TRP A 402 -47.07 -19.93 -17.21
C TRP A 402 -46.35 -19.08 -16.17
N ILE A 403 -47.06 -18.22 -15.45
CA ILE A 403 -46.41 -17.32 -14.47
C ILE A 403 -45.86 -18.10 -13.26
N LEU A 404 -46.59 -19.11 -12.79
CA LEU A 404 -46.10 -19.97 -11.71
C LEU A 404 -44.85 -20.75 -12.12
N SER A 405 -44.85 -21.34 -13.32
CA SER A 405 -43.64 -21.99 -13.87
C SER A 405 -42.47 -21.04 -14.00
N ARG A 406 -42.70 -19.78 -14.43
CA ARG A 406 -41.65 -18.75 -14.50
C ARG A 406 -41.14 -18.39 -13.11
N LEU A 407 -42.04 -18.26 -12.12
CA LEU A 407 -41.65 -17.95 -10.74
C LEU A 407 -40.73 -19.04 -10.17
N GLU A 408 -41.12 -20.31 -10.29
CA GLU A 408 -40.33 -21.45 -9.79
C GLU A 408 -38.95 -21.53 -10.48
N ARG A 409 -38.88 -21.26 -11.79
CA ARG A 409 -37.63 -21.19 -12.51
C ARG A 409 -36.72 -20.06 -11.99
N VAL A 410 -37.28 -18.87 -11.77
CA VAL A 410 -36.50 -17.72 -11.24
C VAL A 410 -36.04 -18.02 -9.82
N LYS A 411 -36.89 -18.56 -8.95
CA LYS A 411 -36.52 -18.97 -7.59
C LYS A 411 -35.36 -19.96 -7.61
N SER A 412 -35.44 -21.01 -8.42
CA SER A 412 -34.35 -21.99 -8.56
C SER A 412 -33.06 -21.37 -9.06
N GLN A 413 -33.12 -20.51 -10.08
CA GLN A 413 -31.93 -19.83 -10.62
C GLN A 413 -31.27 -18.88 -9.61
N THR A 414 -32.10 -18.14 -8.84
CA THR A 414 -31.59 -17.19 -7.84
C THR A 414 -30.96 -17.90 -6.63
N SER A 415 -31.42 -19.13 -6.31
CA SER A 415 -30.86 -19.92 -5.21
C SER A 415 -29.53 -20.60 -5.55
N ILE A 416 -29.14 -20.63 -6.83
CA ILE A 416 -27.86 -21.20 -7.32
C ILE A 416 -26.75 -20.13 -7.38
N LEU A 417 -27.15 -18.85 -7.50
CA LEU A 417 -26.23 -17.72 -7.53
C LEU A 417 -25.84 -17.29 -6.11
#